data_ce8423869f12fb015ae44b8dc585d706
#
_entry.id   ce8423869f12fb015ae44b8dc585d706
#
_cell.length_a   1.000
_cell.length_b   1.000
_cell.length_c   1.000
_cell.angle_alpha   90.00
_cell.angle_beta   90.00
_cell.angle_gamma   90.00
#
_symmetry.space_group_name_H-M   'P 1'
#
loop_
_entity.id
_entity.type
_entity.pdbx_description
1 polymer ?
#
loop_
_entity_poly.entity_id
_entity_poly.type
_entity_poly.pdbx_seq_one_letter_code
_entity_poly.pdbx_strand_id
1 'polypeptide(L)'
;MQQQKKTPDIHLKKQICAGGIFCLCLAWMAPAVAQQSADLAEADVAYDVQSANTVESENWNAKFQSTYVWQRKRAFSAPYSGAMSLSPERERSYSLTATASFGYRPWAGGEVYLDLEGAKGIALSHLAGLGGPTNGELAKTAGSQFKIYRARAYLRQTWNQGGEREALESEAGQLAGMVDKRRTVLTVGNLAVIDIFDNNRYNHDPRTQFMNWSLMTQGAFDYAADARGYSWGAVLEWFHDDWEVRFGRFIQPKEPNGQPLDYRIFKHYGDQLEVAHAHTLAGQPGKLRALVFRNHAVMTSYGDALNLAAQTGTVPDLNAARYGARSKHGFGINLEQALSDDVGLFARGSWADGKTEIYAFTEIDRSLSAGLLIQGRKWGRANDTLGIGVARNFLSPTHRQYLAEGGKGPFIGDGRLNYKPENILEMFYSVGIDKKSSVSFDWQHIRNPAYNSDRGPVNALAVRLHTEF
;
A
#
# COMPACT_ATOMS: atom_id res chain seq x y z
N MET A 1 -14.56 59.36 -37.25
CA MET A 1 -15.74 58.96 -36.44
C MET A 1 -15.27 57.86 -35.52
N GLN A 2 -15.02 58.28 -34.27
CA GLN A 2 -14.62 57.41 -33.17
C GLN A 2 -15.86 56.72 -32.60
N GLN A 3 -15.78 55.45 -32.32
CA GLN A 3 -16.65 54.80 -31.34
C GLN A 3 -15.82 54.01 -30.33
N GLN A 4 -15.78 54.54 -29.13
CA GLN A 4 -15.30 53.94 -27.92
C GLN A 4 -16.22 52.76 -27.55
N LYS A 5 -15.66 51.57 -27.26
CA LYS A 5 -16.35 50.52 -26.53
C LYS A 5 -15.88 50.48 -25.09
N LYS A 6 -16.84 50.68 -24.20
CA LYS A 6 -16.75 50.59 -22.75
C LYS A 6 -16.45 49.14 -22.31
N THR A 7 -15.48 49.00 -21.43
CA THR A 7 -15.26 47.81 -20.61
C THR A 7 -16.28 47.75 -19.47
N PRO A 8 -16.83 46.62 -19.11
CA PRO A 8 -17.59 46.46 -17.87
C PRO A 8 -16.66 46.06 -16.72
N ASP A 9 -16.77 46.78 -15.62
CA ASP A 9 -16.23 46.47 -14.31
C ASP A 9 -16.77 45.12 -13.81
N ILE A 10 -15.88 44.18 -13.47
CA ILE A 10 -16.24 42.95 -12.76
C ILE A 10 -15.81 43.13 -11.30
N HIS A 11 -16.81 43.32 -10.46
CA HIS A 11 -16.70 43.29 -9.00
C HIS A 11 -16.10 41.94 -8.51
N LEU A 12 -14.96 42.05 -7.86
CA LEU A 12 -14.31 40.97 -7.13
C LEU A 12 -15.13 40.62 -5.87
N LYS A 13 -16.03 39.64 -5.92
CA LYS A 13 -16.62 39.07 -4.72
C LYS A 13 -15.62 38.09 -4.10
N LYS A 14 -15.11 38.47 -2.93
CA LYS A 14 -14.34 37.61 -2.03
C LYS A 14 -15.15 36.34 -1.71
N GLN A 15 -14.67 35.17 -2.14
CA GLN A 15 -15.07 33.89 -1.55
C GLN A 15 -14.15 33.58 -0.37
N ILE A 16 -14.61 33.96 0.81
CA ILE A 16 -14.22 33.36 2.09
C ILE A 16 -15.23 32.26 2.29
N CYS A 17 -14.78 31.03 2.41
CA CYS A 17 -15.36 29.93 3.19
C CYS A 17 -14.94 28.57 2.64
N ALA A 18 -13.87 28.02 3.17
CA ALA A 18 -13.66 26.57 3.22
C ALA A 18 -12.72 26.18 4.39
N GLY A 19 -12.64 27.02 5.44
CA GLY A 19 -11.86 26.72 6.66
C GLY A 19 -12.70 26.37 7.89
N GLY A 20 -14.03 26.34 7.78
CA GLY A 20 -14.92 26.32 8.96
C GLY A 20 -15.36 24.95 9.47
N ILE A 21 -15.16 23.88 8.72
CA ILE A 21 -15.70 22.55 9.14
C ILE A 21 -14.70 21.76 9.98
N PHE A 22 -13.41 22.03 9.90
CA PHE A 22 -12.41 21.31 10.68
C PHE A 22 -12.26 21.80 12.13
N CYS A 23 -12.71 23.04 12.45
CA CYS A 23 -12.68 23.59 13.81
C CYS A 23 -13.88 23.23 14.68
N LEU A 24 -15.00 22.77 14.11
CA LEU A 24 -16.20 22.48 14.91
C LEU A 24 -16.20 21.10 15.58
N CYS A 25 -15.38 20.16 15.15
CA CYS A 25 -15.26 18.86 15.81
C CYS A 25 -14.32 18.85 17.02
N LEU A 26 -13.52 19.87 17.22
CA LEU A 26 -12.57 19.99 18.36
C LEU A 26 -13.14 20.77 19.56
N ALA A 27 -14.27 21.43 19.42
CA ALA A 27 -14.80 22.34 20.44
C ALA A 27 -15.88 21.72 21.37
N TRP A 28 -16.20 20.43 21.21
CA TRP A 28 -17.27 19.78 21.99
C TRP A 28 -16.80 18.67 22.94
N MET A 29 -15.51 18.54 23.22
CA MET A 29 -15.02 17.59 24.23
C MET A 29 -14.05 18.25 25.22
N ALA A 30 -14.61 18.93 26.22
CA ALA A 30 -14.03 19.14 27.56
C ALA A 30 -15.12 19.73 28.48
N PRO A 31 -15.12 19.48 29.81
CA PRO A 31 -14.23 18.60 30.58
C PRO A 31 -14.99 17.70 31.56
N ALA A 32 -14.47 16.54 31.85
CA ALA A 32 -14.69 15.90 33.14
C ALA A 32 -13.41 15.11 33.51
N VAL A 33 -12.38 15.80 33.97
CA VAL A 33 -11.27 15.21 34.71
C VAL A 33 -11.02 16.07 35.92
N ALA A 34 -11.50 15.62 37.06
CA ALA A 34 -10.96 15.99 38.35
C ALA A 34 -11.06 14.80 39.30
N GLN A 35 -9.90 14.47 39.84
CA GLN A 35 -9.64 13.67 41.05
C GLN A 35 -9.81 12.16 40.98
N GLN A 36 -8.66 11.50 40.78
CA GLN A 36 -8.18 10.49 41.75
C GLN A 36 -6.66 10.30 41.56
N SER A 37 -5.91 11.00 42.36
CA SER A 37 -4.51 10.72 42.65
C SER A 37 -4.42 9.82 43.89
N ALA A 38 -3.40 9.00 43.91
CA ALA A 38 -2.90 8.12 44.96
C ALA A 38 -3.43 6.69 44.96
N ASP A 39 -2.58 5.82 44.46
CA ASP A 39 -2.02 4.62 45.12
C ASP A 39 -1.44 3.72 44.01
N LEU A 40 -0.18 3.97 43.67
CA LEU A 40 0.63 2.98 42.94
C LEU A 40 1.60 2.34 43.94
N ALA A 41 1.14 1.31 44.61
CA ALA A 41 2.00 0.33 45.25
C ALA A 41 2.49 -0.65 44.18
N GLU A 42 3.76 -1.00 44.30
CA GLU A 42 4.49 -2.00 43.56
C GLU A 42 3.66 -3.28 43.39
N ALA A 43 3.30 -3.63 42.17
CA ALA A 43 2.81 -4.94 41.84
C ALA A 43 3.87 -5.62 40.94
N ASP A 44 4.56 -6.58 41.56
CA ASP A 44 5.33 -7.60 40.87
C ASP A 44 4.47 -8.21 39.71
N VAL A 45 4.87 -7.96 38.50
CA VAL A 45 4.26 -8.63 37.33
C VAL A 45 4.88 -10.02 37.25
N ALA A 46 4.42 -10.92 38.06
CA ALA A 46 4.52 -12.34 37.78
C ALA A 46 3.66 -12.62 36.59
N TYR A 47 4.26 -13.07 35.51
CA TYR A 47 3.58 -13.53 34.27
C TYR A 47 2.75 -14.76 34.68
N ASP A 48 1.50 -14.54 34.99
CA ASP A 48 0.53 -15.62 35.23
C ASP A 48 0.08 -16.17 33.88
N VAL A 49 0.64 -17.31 33.49
CA VAL A 49 0.37 -18.06 32.24
C VAL A 49 -1.06 -18.67 32.23
N GLN A 50 -1.94 -18.30 33.16
CA GLN A 50 -3.25 -18.93 33.34
C GLN A 50 -4.49 -18.04 33.19
N SER A 51 -4.39 -16.84 32.69
CA SER A 51 -5.58 -16.15 32.15
C SER A 51 -5.59 -16.29 30.63
N ALA A 52 -6.20 -17.33 30.11
CA ALA A 52 -6.70 -17.30 28.76
C ALA A 52 -7.67 -16.12 28.66
N ASN A 53 -7.19 -14.97 28.18
CA ASN A 53 -8.02 -13.77 27.97
C ASN A 53 -9.16 -14.17 27.05
N THR A 54 -10.33 -14.39 27.60
CA THR A 54 -11.57 -14.57 26.83
C THR A 54 -11.93 -13.21 26.29
N VAL A 55 -11.54 -12.92 25.04
CA VAL A 55 -12.02 -11.74 24.34
C VAL A 55 -13.52 -11.91 24.12
N GLU A 56 -14.31 -10.93 24.55
CA GLU A 56 -15.75 -10.93 24.33
C GLU A 56 -16.03 -10.87 22.82
N SER A 57 -16.90 -11.74 22.35
CA SER A 57 -17.23 -11.82 20.93
C SER A 57 -18.11 -10.67 20.49
N GLU A 58 -17.62 -9.87 19.54
CA GLU A 58 -18.41 -8.80 18.92
C GLU A 58 -19.37 -9.35 17.89
N ASN A 59 -20.60 -8.80 17.86
CA ASN A 59 -21.57 -9.05 16.79
C ASN A 59 -21.48 -8.00 15.68
N TRP A 60 -20.97 -6.80 15.99
CA TRP A 60 -20.73 -5.74 15.03
C TRP A 60 -19.64 -4.79 15.54
N ASN A 61 -18.97 -4.12 14.64
CA ASN A 61 -18.13 -2.98 14.96
C ASN A 61 -18.27 -1.88 13.89
N ALA A 62 -17.85 -0.68 14.26
CA ALA A 62 -17.64 0.42 13.34
C ALA A 62 -16.31 1.08 13.67
N LYS A 63 -15.45 1.19 12.68
CA LYS A 63 -14.10 1.79 12.79
C LYS A 63 -13.98 2.93 11.81
N PHE A 64 -13.16 3.90 12.17
CA PHE A 64 -12.86 5.04 11.31
C PHE A 64 -11.38 5.34 11.35
N GLN A 65 -10.80 5.66 10.20
CA GLN A 65 -9.45 6.20 10.11
C GLN A 65 -9.38 7.40 9.16
N SER A 66 -8.43 8.29 9.38
CA SER A 66 -8.10 9.34 8.44
C SER A 66 -6.59 9.59 8.42
N THR A 67 -6.04 9.73 7.22
CA THR A 67 -4.62 9.98 7.02
C THR A 67 -4.42 11.16 6.07
N TYR A 68 -3.67 12.15 6.52
CA TYR A 68 -3.20 13.25 5.69
C TYR A 68 -1.70 13.16 5.52
N VAL A 69 -1.22 13.17 4.29
CA VAL A 69 0.21 13.20 3.96
C VAL A 69 0.51 14.45 3.16
N TRP A 70 1.48 15.23 3.62
CA TRP A 70 2.09 16.30 2.86
C TRP A 70 3.52 15.91 2.50
N GLN A 71 3.90 16.10 1.21
CA GLN A 71 5.25 15.78 0.74
C GLN A 71 5.87 16.97 0.00
N ARG A 72 7.20 17.05 0.06
CA ARG A 72 8.02 17.99 -0.69
C ARG A 72 9.24 17.29 -1.28
N LYS A 73 9.33 17.31 -2.60
CA LYS A 73 10.52 16.89 -3.34
C LYS A 73 11.40 18.11 -3.61
N ARG A 74 12.72 17.99 -3.39
CA ARG A 74 13.71 18.97 -3.80
C ARG A 74 13.97 18.88 -5.30
N ALA A 75 14.49 19.95 -5.91
CA ALA A 75 15.05 19.91 -7.25
C ALA A 75 16.25 18.95 -7.30
N PHE A 76 16.47 18.31 -8.43
CA PHE A 76 17.58 17.38 -8.66
C PHE A 76 18.10 17.49 -10.10
N SER A 77 19.28 16.93 -10.39
CA SER A 77 19.89 16.96 -11.71
C SER A 77 19.18 15.98 -12.66
N ALA A 78 18.75 16.48 -13.81
CA ALA A 78 18.17 15.69 -14.88
C ALA A 78 18.47 16.36 -16.23
N PRO A 79 19.46 15.88 -17.00
CA PRO A 79 19.89 16.50 -18.27
C PRO A 79 18.81 16.38 -19.36
N TYR A 80 17.85 15.51 -19.21
CA TYR A 80 16.71 15.34 -20.09
C TYR A 80 15.50 14.79 -19.33
N SER A 81 14.30 14.91 -19.95
CA SER A 81 13.04 14.36 -19.43
C SER A 81 12.17 13.85 -20.58
N GLY A 82 11.54 12.71 -20.38
CA GLY A 82 10.50 12.16 -21.24
C GLY A 82 9.11 12.38 -20.67
N ALA A 83 8.11 11.81 -21.34
CA ALA A 83 6.70 11.98 -20.99
C ALA A 83 6.32 11.41 -19.63
N MET A 84 7.05 10.37 -19.15
CA MET A 84 6.82 9.71 -17.85
C MET A 84 8.02 9.89 -16.92
N SER A 85 8.65 11.06 -16.95
CA SER A 85 9.74 11.42 -16.05
C SER A 85 9.23 12.08 -14.78
N LEU A 86 9.93 11.81 -13.68
CA LEU A 86 9.84 12.64 -12.49
C LEU A 86 10.37 14.05 -12.83
N SER A 87 9.61 15.10 -12.57
CA SER A 87 10.04 16.48 -12.79
C SER A 87 11.35 16.78 -12.02
N PRO A 88 12.38 17.38 -12.64
CA PRO A 88 13.59 17.77 -11.93
C PRO A 88 13.36 18.95 -10.97
N GLU A 89 12.28 19.70 -11.14
CA GLU A 89 11.96 20.87 -10.35
C GLU A 89 11.49 20.52 -8.94
N ARG A 90 11.47 21.52 -8.07
CA ARG A 90 10.87 21.39 -6.74
C ARG A 90 9.37 21.17 -6.88
N GLU A 91 8.85 20.16 -6.20
CA GLU A 91 7.41 19.86 -6.17
C GLU A 91 6.88 19.73 -4.74
N ARG A 92 5.58 19.95 -4.60
CA ARG A 92 4.79 19.61 -3.41
C ARG A 92 3.67 18.69 -3.81
N SER A 93 3.33 17.78 -2.92
CA SER A 93 2.27 16.79 -3.10
C SER A 93 1.50 16.65 -1.80
N TYR A 94 0.29 16.16 -1.87
CA TYR A 94 -0.49 15.81 -0.70
C TYR A 94 -1.47 14.69 -1.02
N SER A 95 -1.86 13.94 0.00
CA SER A 95 -3.03 13.07 -0.02
C SER A 95 -3.84 13.22 1.26
N LEU A 96 -5.13 12.98 1.15
CA LEU A 96 -6.04 12.82 2.28
C LEU A 96 -6.93 11.62 1.96
N THR A 97 -6.94 10.66 2.87
CA THR A 97 -7.85 9.53 2.86
C THR A 97 -8.64 9.51 4.16
N ALA A 98 -9.84 8.98 4.10
CA ALA A 98 -10.70 8.74 5.25
C ALA A 98 -11.55 7.51 4.96
N THR A 99 -11.52 6.51 5.84
CA THR A 99 -12.24 5.25 5.67
C THR A 99 -13.14 5.00 6.86
N ALA A 100 -14.41 4.72 6.60
CA ALA A 100 -15.36 4.19 7.57
C ALA A 100 -15.57 2.70 7.26
N SER A 101 -15.26 1.84 8.23
CA SER A 101 -15.36 0.39 8.14
C SER A 101 -16.45 -0.13 9.06
N PHE A 102 -17.31 -1.01 8.53
CA PHE A 102 -18.42 -1.63 9.25
C PHE A 102 -18.28 -3.15 9.15
N GLY A 103 -18.33 -3.82 10.30
CA GLY A 103 -18.35 -5.27 10.43
C GLY A 103 -19.63 -5.74 11.11
N TYR A 104 -20.22 -6.85 10.64
CA TYR A 104 -21.39 -7.48 11.23
C TYR A 104 -21.32 -9.01 11.13
N ARG A 105 -21.70 -9.70 12.20
CA ARG A 105 -21.73 -11.17 12.30
C ARG A 105 -23.16 -11.66 12.26
N PRO A 106 -23.70 -12.02 11.09
CA PRO A 106 -25.10 -12.48 10.94
C PRO A 106 -25.36 -13.89 11.45
N TRP A 107 -24.33 -14.77 11.50
CA TRP A 107 -24.39 -16.15 12.00
C TRP A 107 -23.02 -16.61 12.51
N ALA A 108 -22.98 -17.77 13.13
CA ALA A 108 -21.74 -18.33 13.67
C ALA A 108 -20.66 -18.54 12.58
N GLY A 109 -19.52 -17.91 12.74
CA GLY A 109 -18.40 -17.93 11.79
C GLY A 109 -18.61 -17.09 10.53
N GLY A 110 -19.83 -16.56 10.28
CA GLY A 110 -20.11 -15.68 9.13
C GLY A 110 -19.97 -14.21 9.51
N GLU A 111 -19.25 -13.44 8.72
CA GLU A 111 -18.99 -12.01 8.91
C GLU A 111 -19.13 -11.25 7.59
N VAL A 112 -19.77 -10.09 7.62
CA VAL A 112 -19.93 -9.21 6.46
C VAL A 112 -19.22 -7.89 6.77
N TYR A 113 -18.46 -7.38 5.81
CA TYR A 113 -17.72 -6.13 5.93
C TYR A 113 -18.04 -5.17 4.79
N LEU A 114 -18.12 -3.89 5.14
CA LEU A 114 -18.31 -2.78 4.20
C LEU A 114 -17.40 -1.61 4.57
N ASP A 115 -16.52 -1.20 3.65
CA ASP A 115 -15.71 -0.01 3.80
C ASP A 115 -16.10 1.05 2.77
N LEU A 116 -16.38 2.25 3.28
CA LEU A 116 -16.55 3.46 2.48
C LEU A 116 -15.31 4.33 2.64
N GLU A 117 -14.63 4.60 1.54
CA GLU A 117 -13.40 5.40 1.53
C GLU A 117 -13.58 6.68 0.73
N GLY A 118 -13.14 7.78 1.29
CA GLY A 118 -12.99 9.05 0.64
C GLY A 118 -11.52 9.38 0.43
N ALA A 119 -11.15 9.82 -0.79
CA ALA A 119 -9.78 10.15 -1.13
C ALA A 119 -9.68 11.42 -1.98
N LYS A 120 -8.63 12.22 -1.73
CA LYS A 120 -8.14 13.27 -2.63
C LYS A 120 -6.63 13.40 -2.51
N GLY A 121 -5.99 13.94 -3.53
CA GLY A 121 -4.56 14.22 -3.49
C GLY A 121 -3.98 14.50 -4.86
N ILE A 122 -2.78 15.03 -4.87
CA ILE A 122 -1.97 15.28 -6.06
C ILE A 122 -0.61 14.65 -5.83
N ALA A 123 -0.23 13.66 -6.65
CA ALA A 123 1.05 12.97 -6.55
C ALA A 123 2.20 13.87 -7.06
N LEU A 124 3.42 13.58 -6.60
CA LEU A 124 4.64 14.08 -7.25
C LEU A 124 4.63 13.63 -8.71
N SER A 125 4.82 14.57 -9.63
CA SER A 125 4.84 14.34 -11.09
C SER A 125 3.71 13.44 -11.61
N HIS A 126 2.53 13.50 -10.98
CA HIS A 126 1.36 12.67 -11.33
C HIS A 126 1.65 11.16 -11.32
N LEU A 127 2.46 10.68 -10.36
CA LEU A 127 2.97 9.30 -10.20
C LEU A 127 4.07 8.92 -11.19
N ALA A 128 4.52 9.80 -12.08
CA ALA A 128 5.55 9.48 -13.06
C ALA A 128 6.98 9.53 -12.49
N GLY A 129 7.86 8.71 -13.08
CA GLY A 129 9.31 8.76 -12.95
C GLY A 129 9.93 8.05 -11.77
N LEU A 130 9.20 7.10 -11.16
CA LEU A 130 9.71 6.18 -10.13
C LEU A 130 9.15 4.79 -10.35
N GLY A 131 9.94 3.76 -10.12
CA GLY A 131 9.47 2.36 -10.14
C GLY A 131 8.45 2.08 -9.04
N GLY A 132 8.63 2.67 -7.86
CA GLY A 132 7.69 2.69 -6.74
C GLY A 132 7.45 4.12 -6.24
N PRO A 133 6.22 4.67 -6.32
CA PRO A 133 5.88 5.98 -5.80
C PRO A 133 6.20 6.16 -4.32
N THR A 134 6.50 7.41 -3.92
CA THR A 134 6.93 7.77 -2.55
C THR A 134 5.82 7.75 -1.51
N ASN A 135 4.57 7.66 -1.91
CA ASN A 135 3.40 7.70 -1.02
C ASN A 135 2.38 6.61 -1.40
N GLY A 136 2.42 5.49 -0.69
CA GLY A 136 1.53 4.35 -0.89
C GLY A 136 0.08 4.61 -0.47
N GLU A 137 -0.16 5.62 0.35
CA GLU A 137 -1.51 6.04 0.76
C GLU A 137 -2.23 6.86 -0.31
N LEU A 138 -1.55 7.30 -1.36
CA LEU A 138 -2.17 8.06 -2.43
C LEU A 138 -2.85 7.12 -3.44
N ALA A 139 -4.18 7.11 -3.50
CA ALA A 139 -4.92 6.39 -4.53
C ALA A 139 -4.59 6.95 -5.93
N LYS A 140 -4.32 6.08 -6.92
CA LYS A 140 -3.98 6.47 -8.31
C LYS A 140 -5.07 7.32 -8.96
N THR A 141 -6.33 7.11 -8.55
CA THR A 141 -7.50 7.88 -9.05
C THR A 141 -7.77 9.15 -8.28
N ALA A 142 -6.95 9.47 -7.26
CA ALA A 142 -7.08 10.71 -6.51
C ALA A 142 -6.84 11.92 -7.41
N GLY A 143 -7.45 13.02 -7.04
CA GLY A 143 -7.32 14.32 -7.68
C GLY A 143 -7.61 15.39 -6.65
N SER A 144 -7.68 16.64 -7.06
CA SER A 144 -7.92 17.77 -6.14
C SER A 144 -9.30 17.74 -5.48
N GLN A 145 -10.27 17.03 -6.06
CA GLN A 145 -11.60 16.87 -5.51
C GLN A 145 -11.71 15.61 -4.65
N PHE A 146 -12.35 15.73 -3.50
CA PHE A 146 -12.61 14.59 -2.62
C PHE A 146 -13.66 13.67 -3.26
N LYS A 147 -13.32 12.38 -3.41
CA LYS A 147 -14.17 11.36 -4.02
C LYS A 147 -14.44 10.27 -3.00
N ILE A 148 -15.71 9.92 -2.82
CA ILE A 148 -16.13 8.83 -1.96
C ILE A 148 -16.49 7.62 -2.84
N TYR A 149 -16.07 6.44 -2.42
CA TYR A 149 -16.34 5.18 -3.09
C TYR A 149 -16.38 4.01 -2.10
N ARG A 150 -16.98 2.90 -2.53
CA ARG A 150 -16.89 1.65 -1.80
C ARG A 150 -15.50 1.05 -2.04
N ALA A 151 -14.72 0.95 -0.98
CA ALA A 151 -13.41 0.32 -1.00
C ALA A 151 -13.52 -1.20 -0.87
N ARG A 152 -14.24 -1.67 0.15
CA ARG A 152 -14.44 -3.11 0.38
C ARG A 152 -15.91 -3.43 0.56
N ALA A 153 -16.31 -4.62 0.12
CA ALA A 153 -17.60 -5.26 0.44
C ALA A 153 -17.43 -6.77 0.26
N TYR A 154 -17.32 -7.51 1.34
CA TYR A 154 -17.07 -8.95 1.30
C TYR A 154 -17.74 -9.71 2.43
N LEU A 155 -17.94 -11.00 2.19
CA LEU A 155 -18.32 -12.01 3.17
C LEU A 155 -17.09 -12.81 3.56
N ARG A 156 -16.92 -13.08 4.85
CA ARG A 156 -15.93 -14.01 5.40
C ARG A 156 -16.66 -15.11 6.16
N GLN A 157 -16.34 -16.37 5.90
CA GLN A 157 -16.83 -17.52 6.64
C GLN A 157 -15.67 -18.27 7.25
N THR A 158 -15.70 -18.45 8.55
CA THR A 158 -14.72 -19.21 9.32
C THR A 158 -15.33 -20.51 9.78
N TRP A 159 -14.64 -21.62 9.55
CA TRP A 159 -14.93 -22.95 10.09
C TRP A 159 -13.82 -23.35 11.04
N ASN A 160 -14.10 -23.34 12.33
CA ASN A 160 -13.20 -23.79 13.37
C ASN A 160 -13.05 -25.31 13.34
N GLN A 161 -11.83 -25.83 13.54
CA GLN A 161 -11.47 -27.25 13.38
C GLN A 161 -10.66 -27.78 14.59
N GLY A 162 -10.65 -27.00 15.70
CA GLY A 162 -9.96 -27.37 16.95
C GLY A 162 -8.52 -26.84 17.04
N GLY A 163 -7.76 -27.41 17.94
CA GLY A 163 -6.47 -26.88 18.37
C GLY A 163 -6.60 -25.87 19.49
N GLU A 164 -5.52 -25.14 19.79
CA GLU A 164 -5.57 -24.02 20.70
C GLU A 164 -6.45 -22.91 20.15
N ARG A 165 -7.04 -22.11 21.03
CA ARG A 165 -7.81 -20.93 20.65
C ARG A 165 -6.94 -19.67 20.72
N GLU A 166 -7.11 -18.80 19.76
CA GLU A 166 -6.46 -17.49 19.74
C GLU A 166 -7.51 -16.37 19.74
N ALA A 167 -7.18 -15.27 20.37
CA ALA A 167 -7.99 -14.08 20.41
C ALA A 167 -7.76 -13.23 19.15
N LEU A 168 -8.84 -12.77 18.54
CA LEU A 168 -8.82 -11.73 17.51
C LEU A 168 -9.28 -10.41 18.14
N GLU A 169 -8.48 -9.37 17.98
CA GLU A 169 -8.82 -8.02 18.44
C GLU A 169 -9.80 -7.33 17.48
N SER A 170 -10.52 -6.32 18.01
CA SER A 170 -11.45 -5.52 17.21
C SER A 170 -10.71 -4.49 16.36
N GLU A 171 -10.70 -4.71 15.04
CA GLU A 171 -10.02 -3.84 14.07
C GLU A 171 -10.92 -3.57 12.84
N ALA A 172 -10.48 -2.68 11.95
CA ALA A 172 -11.11 -2.52 10.65
C ALA A 172 -11.01 -3.83 9.85
N GLY A 173 -12.15 -4.38 9.41
CA GLY A 173 -12.19 -5.67 8.71
C GLY A 173 -12.02 -6.90 9.60
N GLN A 174 -12.11 -6.74 10.94
CA GLN A 174 -12.02 -7.83 11.91
C GLN A 174 -12.91 -7.57 13.12
N LEU A 175 -13.82 -8.50 13.42
CA LEU A 175 -14.58 -8.51 14.66
C LEU A 175 -13.80 -9.23 15.77
N ALA A 176 -13.86 -8.68 16.98
CA ALA A 176 -13.27 -9.36 18.12
C ALA A 176 -13.94 -10.72 18.39
N GLY A 177 -13.16 -11.67 18.87
CA GLY A 177 -13.64 -12.98 19.23
C GLY A 177 -12.54 -14.02 19.36
N MET A 178 -12.96 -15.26 19.58
CA MET A 178 -12.05 -16.41 19.72
C MET A 178 -12.19 -17.33 18.50
N VAL A 179 -11.06 -17.66 17.86
CA VAL A 179 -11.00 -18.64 16.77
C VAL A 179 -10.05 -19.77 17.11
N ASP A 180 -10.22 -20.90 16.45
CA ASP A 180 -9.28 -22.02 16.59
C ASP A 180 -8.02 -21.77 15.75
N LYS A 181 -6.85 -22.17 16.23
CA LYS A 181 -5.60 -22.17 15.43
C LYS A 181 -5.70 -23.09 14.21
N ARG A 182 -6.54 -24.13 14.29
CA ARG A 182 -6.89 -24.97 13.13
C ARG A 182 -8.24 -24.53 12.61
N ARG A 183 -8.26 -23.90 11.46
CA ARG A 183 -9.47 -23.39 10.82
C ARG A 183 -9.32 -23.24 9.32
N THR A 184 -10.45 -23.23 8.66
CA THR A 184 -10.54 -22.83 7.25
C THR A 184 -11.34 -21.54 7.16
N VAL A 185 -10.89 -20.59 6.34
CA VAL A 185 -11.56 -19.31 6.13
C VAL A 185 -11.81 -19.11 4.63
N LEU A 186 -13.04 -18.78 4.26
CA LEU A 186 -13.40 -18.37 2.91
C LEU A 186 -13.81 -16.90 2.92
N THR A 187 -13.11 -16.09 2.13
CA THR A 187 -13.46 -14.68 1.91
C THR A 187 -13.88 -14.49 0.46
N VAL A 188 -15.07 -13.91 0.22
CA VAL A 188 -15.60 -13.67 -1.13
C VAL A 188 -16.15 -12.26 -1.22
N GLY A 189 -15.73 -11.50 -2.22
CA GLY A 189 -16.23 -10.14 -2.43
C GLY A 189 -15.24 -9.20 -3.09
N ASN A 190 -15.41 -7.92 -2.84
CA ASN A 190 -14.52 -6.85 -3.27
C ASN A 190 -13.59 -6.46 -2.13
N LEU A 191 -12.28 -6.63 -2.33
CA LEU A 191 -11.23 -6.34 -1.35
C LEU A 191 -9.89 -6.07 -2.06
N ALA A 192 -8.87 -5.61 -1.33
CA ALA A 192 -7.53 -5.55 -1.86
C ALA A 192 -6.84 -6.93 -1.71
N VAL A 193 -6.10 -7.37 -2.70
CA VAL A 193 -5.34 -8.63 -2.62
C VAL A 193 -4.39 -8.62 -1.43
N ILE A 194 -3.76 -7.49 -1.17
CA ILE A 194 -2.81 -7.32 -0.07
C ILE A 194 -3.48 -7.27 1.32
N ASP A 195 -4.81 -7.20 1.42
CA ASP A 195 -5.49 -7.38 2.72
C ASP A 195 -5.25 -8.77 3.30
N ILE A 196 -4.90 -9.75 2.44
CA ILE A 196 -4.72 -11.16 2.83
C ILE A 196 -3.30 -11.66 2.49
N PHE A 197 -2.75 -11.27 1.33
CA PHE A 197 -1.45 -11.74 0.85
C PHE A 197 -0.33 -10.74 1.13
N ASP A 198 0.91 -11.23 1.29
CA ASP A 198 2.12 -10.43 1.56
C ASP A 198 2.03 -9.58 2.84
N ASN A 199 1.23 -9.99 3.80
CA ASN A 199 1.17 -9.30 5.09
C ASN A 199 2.52 -9.37 5.82
N ASN A 200 2.86 -8.30 6.57
CA ASN A 200 4.07 -8.23 7.39
C ASN A 200 3.84 -7.26 8.55
N ARG A 201 4.05 -7.72 9.76
CA ARG A 201 3.81 -6.94 10.99
C ARG A 201 4.61 -5.64 11.03
N TYR A 202 5.79 -5.60 10.44
CA TYR A 202 6.71 -4.46 10.53
C TYR A 202 6.71 -3.56 9.31
N ASN A 203 6.10 -4.02 8.20
CA ASN A 203 6.05 -3.23 6.98
C ASN A 203 4.92 -3.68 6.05
N HIS A 204 3.78 -3.01 6.13
CA HIS A 204 2.61 -3.31 5.31
C HIS A 204 1.72 -2.08 5.11
N ASP A 205 1.44 -1.30 6.15
CA ASP A 205 0.50 -0.18 6.11
C ASP A 205 1.22 1.16 5.92
N PRO A 206 1.04 1.85 4.77
CA PRO A 206 1.64 3.16 4.52
C PRO A 206 1.07 4.29 5.40
N ARG A 207 0.00 4.03 6.17
CA ARG A 207 -0.60 5.01 7.10
C ARG A 207 0.21 5.16 8.36
N THR A 208 0.86 4.09 8.80
CA THR A 208 1.57 4.02 10.09
C THR A 208 3.03 3.60 9.96
N GLN A 209 3.40 2.91 8.87
CA GLN A 209 4.72 2.35 8.64
C GLN A 209 5.42 3.04 7.43
N PHE A 210 6.20 2.31 6.64
CA PHE A 210 6.89 2.82 5.45
C PHE A 210 5.89 3.20 4.36
N MET A 211 6.09 4.38 3.74
CA MET A 211 5.17 4.89 2.72
C MET A 211 5.57 4.53 1.29
N ASN A 212 6.84 4.24 1.02
CA ASN A 212 7.28 3.97 -0.35
C ASN A 212 6.73 2.62 -0.83
N TRP A 213 6.13 2.62 -2.02
CA TRP A 213 5.53 1.42 -2.60
C TRP A 213 6.53 0.29 -2.84
N SER A 214 7.82 0.59 -2.95
CA SER A 214 8.88 -0.43 -3.06
C SER A 214 9.17 -1.13 -1.73
N LEU A 215 8.68 -0.58 -0.61
CA LEU A 215 8.87 -1.12 0.74
C LEU A 215 7.60 -1.76 1.28
N MET A 216 6.45 -1.11 1.16
CA MET A 216 5.20 -1.54 1.81
C MET A 216 4.69 -2.92 1.37
N THR A 217 5.08 -3.39 0.17
CA THR A 217 4.76 -4.71 -0.36
C THR A 217 5.98 -5.33 -1.04
N GLN A 218 5.86 -6.56 -1.52
CA GLN A 218 6.82 -7.14 -2.46
C GLN A 218 6.80 -6.34 -3.76
N GLY A 219 7.89 -5.62 -4.07
CA GLY A 219 7.92 -4.65 -5.17
C GLY A 219 7.57 -5.22 -6.55
N ALA A 220 7.83 -6.51 -6.82
CA ALA A 220 7.50 -7.16 -8.08
C ALA A 220 6.18 -7.95 -8.05
N PHE A 221 5.38 -7.85 -6.99
CA PHE A 221 4.07 -8.48 -6.90
C PHE A 221 3.02 -7.63 -7.63
N ASP A 222 2.82 -7.91 -8.91
CA ASP A 222 1.85 -7.26 -9.77
C ASP A 222 0.47 -7.90 -9.58
N TYR A 223 -0.15 -7.69 -8.41
CA TYR A 223 -1.42 -8.32 -8.05
C TYR A 223 -2.64 -7.70 -8.75
N ALA A 224 -3.72 -8.49 -8.88
CA ALA A 224 -4.95 -8.07 -9.55
C ALA A 224 -5.67 -6.96 -8.76
N ALA A 225 -5.79 -5.77 -9.36
CA ALA A 225 -6.51 -4.65 -8.78
C ALA A 225 -6.93 -3.64 -9.85
N ASP A 226 -8.04 -2.94 -9.61
CA ASP A 226 -8.38 -1.74 -10.35
C ASP A 226 -7.46 -0.57 -9.98
N ALA A 227 -7.63 0.57 -10.62
CA ALA A 227 -6.83 1.76 -10.36
C ALA A 227 -6.99 2.34 -8.93
N ARG A 228 -7.89 1.81 -8.12
CA ARG A 228 -8.05 2.16 -6.69
C ARG A 228 -7.37 1.19 -5.75
N GLY A 229 -6.96 0.01 -6.23
CA GLY A 229 -6.31 -1.01 -5.44
C GLY A 229 -7.21 -2.20 -5.05
N TYR A 230 -8.45 -2.26 -5.55
CA TYR A 230 -9.44 -3.28 -5.17
C TYR A 230 -9.85 -4.15 -6.34
N SER A 231 -10.26 -5.39 -6.03
CA SER A 231 -10.84 -6.30 -7.02
C SER A 231 -11.86 -7.23 -6.40
N TRP A 232 -12.74 -7.79 -7.22
CA TRP A 232 -13.62 -8.87 -6.84
C TRP A 232 -12.91 -10.21 -6.95
N GLY A 233 -13.06 -11.05 -5.92
CA GLY A 233 -12.43 -12.34 -5.91
C GLY A 233 -12.91 -13.24 -4.78
N ALA A 234 -12.26 -14.38 -4.68
CA ALA A 234 -12.43 -15.34 -3.60
C ALA A 234 -11.06 -15.80 -3.10
N VAL A 235 -10.94 -15.95 -1.79
CA VAL A 235 -9.75 -16.45 -1.13
C VAL A 235 -10.14 -17.57 -0.19
N LEU A 236 -9.44 -18.69 -0.27
CA LEU A 236 -9.51 -19.79 0.68
C LEU A 236 -8.21 -19.81 1.47
N GLU A 237 -8.34 -19.74 2.80
CA GLU A 237 -7.22 -19.82 3.73
C GLU A 237 -7.38 -21.07 4.61
N TRP A 238 -6.29 -21.79 4.81
CA TRP A 238 -6.20 -22.93 5.71
C TRP A 238 -5.11 -22.67 6.75
N PHE A 239 -5.49 -22.72 8.01
CA PHE A 239 -4.61 -22.55 9.16
C PHE A 239 -4.48 -23.88 9.89
N HIS A 240 -3.27 -24.26 10.21
CA HIS A 240 -2.98 -25.48 10.95
C HIS A 240 -1.76 -25.25 11.86
N ASP A 241 -2.05 -24.83 13.07
CA ASP A 241 -1.07 -24.44 14.08
C ASP A 241 -0.10 -23.35 13.55
N ASP A 242 1.15 -23.67 13.26
CA ASP A 242 2.15 -22.71 12.76
C ASP A 242 2.15 -22.54 11.23
N TRP A 243 1.31 -23.28 10.51
CA TRP A 243 1.23 -23.24 9.05
C TRP A 243 -0.03 -22.54 8.57
N GLU A 244 0.14 -21.74 7.53
CA GLU A 244 -0.95 -21.08 6.82
C GLU A 244 -0.77 -21.32 5.31
N VAL A 245 -1.84 -21.69 4.63
CA VAL A 245 -1.86 -21.81 3.16
C VAL A 245 -3.03 -21.00 2.64
N ARG A 246 -2.78 -20.08 1.71
CA ARG A 246 -3.78 -19.21 1.11
C ARG A 246 -3.78 -19.34 -0.39
N PHE A 247 -4.95 -19.51 -0.97
CA PHE A 247 -5.16 -19.44 -2.42
C PHE A 247 -6.24 -18.41 -2.73
N GLY A 248 -5.97 -17.51 -3.67
CA GLY A 248 -6.92 -16.51 -4.10
C GLY A 248 -7.00 -16.38 -5.62
N ARG A 249 -8.22 -16.13 -6.13
CA ARG A 249 -8.47 -15.73 -7.51
C ARG A 249 -9.26 -14.43 -7.55
N PHE A 250 -8.74 -13.46 -8.31
CA PHE A 250 -9.33 -12.14 -8.47
C PHE A 250 -9.48 -11.79 -9.94
N ILE A 251 -10.49 -10.98 -10.27
CA ILE A 251 -10.66 -10.46 -11.62
C ILE A 251 -9.64 -9.35 -11.91
N GLN A 252 -9.23 -9.24 -13.17
CA GLN A 252 -8.31 -8.19 -13.63
C GLN A 252 -9.09 -6.99 -14.16
N PRO A 253 -8.54 -5.77 -14.16
CA PRO A 253 -9.11 -4.67 -14.91
C PRO A 253 -9.08 -4.96 -16.41
N LYS A 254 -9.92 -4.24 -17.19
CA LYS A 254 -9.98 -4.38 -18.66
C LYS A 254 -8.71 -3.92 -19.34
N GLU A 255 -8.01 -2.97 -18.72
CA GLU A 255 -6.77 -2.37 -19.20
C GLU A 255 -5.78 -2.22 -18.05
N PRO A 256 -4.47 -2.28 -18.29
CA PRO A 256 -3.46 -2.04 -17.26
C PRO A 256 -3.69 -0.71 -16.55
N ASN A 257 -3.64 -0.75 -15.22
CA ASN A 257 -3.91 0.41 -14.35
C ASN A 257 -5.28 1.08 -14.58
N GLY A 258 -6.21 0.37 -15.22
CA GLY A 258 -7.56 0.83 -15.49
C GLY A 258 -8.51 0.66 -14.29
N GLN A 259 -9.60 1.43 -14.27
CA GLN A 259 -10.61 1.32 -13.22
C GLN A 259 -11.70 0.27 -13.55
N PRO A 260 -12.21 0.15 -14.80
CA PRO A 260 -13.23 -0.85 -15.12
C PRO A 260 -12.67 -2.28 -15.04
N LEU A 261 -13.28 -3.11 -14.18
CA LEU A 261 -12.92 -4.52 -14.05
C LEU A 261 -13.51 -5.38 -15.18
N ASP A 262 -12.82 -6.46 -15.53
CA ASP A 262 -13.28 -7.49 -16.46
C ASP A 262 -13.89 -8.67 -15.70
N TYR A 263 -15.20 -8.71 -15.59
CA TYR A 263 -15.92 -9.73 -14.79
C TYR A 263 -15.82 -11.17 -15.31
N ARG A 264 -15.06 -11.41 -16.39
CA ARG A 264 -14.83 -12.76 -16.95
C ARG A 264 -13.72 -13.49 -16.18
N ILE A 265 -13.95 -13.78 -14.90
CA ILE A 265 -12.98 -14.32 -13.94
C ILE A 265 -12.28 -15.63 -14.40
N PHE A 266 -12.86 -16.38 -15.34
CA PHE A 266 -12.23 -17.57 -15.92
C PHE A 266 -11.42 -17.27 -17.19
N LYS A 267 -11.51 -16.03 -17.72
CA LYS A 267 -10.72 -15.58 -18.88
C LYS A 267 -9.60 -14.63 -18.47
N HIS A 268 -9.88 -13.67 -17.57
CA HIS A 268 -8.92 -12.67 -17.14
C HIS A 268 -8.90 -12.63 -15.60
N TYR A 269 -7.79 -13.06 -15.02
CA TYR A 269 -7.68 -13.27 -13.58
C TYR A 269 -6.25 -13.10 -13.07
N GLY A 270 -6.12 -12.86 -11.78
CA GLY A 270 -4.91 -13.01 -11.01
C GLY A 270 -5.09 -14.14 -10.01
N ASP A 271 -4.24 -15.15 -10.08
CA ASP A 271 -4.12 -16.22 -9.09
C ASP A 271 -2.92 -15.98 -8.21
N GLN A 272 -3.08 -16.18 -6.90
CA GLN A 272 -1.97 -16.19 -5.96
C GLN A 272 -2.11 -17.37 -5.00
N LEU A 273 -0.97 -17.97 -4.69
CA LEU A 273 -0.81 -18.99 -3.66
C LEU A 273 0.30 -18.53 -2.71
N GLU A 274 -0.01 -18.47 -1.42
CA GLU A 274 0.95 -18.14 -0.37
C GLU A 274 0.98 -19.26 0.66
N VAL A 275 2.18 -19.64 1.09
CA VAL A 275 2.42 -20.52 2.22
C VAL A 275 3.20 -19.74 3.25
N ALA A 276 2.75 -19.74 4.50
CA ALA A 276 3.41 -19.09 5.61
C ALA A 276 3.67 -20.08 6.75
N HIS A 277 4.79 -19.87 7.45
CA HIS A 277 5.18 -20.63 8.63
C HIS A 277 5.62 -19.70 9.75
N ALA A 278 4.92 -19.76 10.88
CA ALA A 278 5.32 -19.10 12.11
C ALA A 278 6.46 -19.88 12.77
N HIS A 279 7.43 -19.16 13.34
CA HIS A 279 8.57 -19.76 14.00
C HIS A 279 9.04 -18.91 15.18
N THR A 280 9.83 -19.49 16.04
CA THR A 280 10.50 -18.79 17.13
C THR A 280 12.01 -18.93 16.95
N LEU A 281 12.72 -17.80 16.88
CA LEU A 281 14.18 -17.75 16.78
C LEU A 281 14.73 -16.98 17.98
N ALA A 282 15.62 -17.63 18.75
CA ALA A 282 16.19 -17.07 20.00
C ALA A 282 15.11 -16.54 20.98
N GLY A 283 13.98 -17.25 21.10
CA GLY A 283 12.86 -16.87 21.97
C GLY A 283 11.94 -15.77 21.40
N GLN A 284 12.24 -15.24 20.23
CA GLN A 284 11.48 -14.17 19.60
C GLN A 284 10.63 -14.69 18.40
N PRO A 285 9.37 -14.23 18.25
CA PRO A 285 8.48 -14.71 17.20
C PRO A 285 8.89 -14.17 15.84
N GLY A 286 8.67 -14.97 14.82
CA GLY A 286 8.84 -14.60 13.42
C GLY A 286 7.89 -15.35 12.51
N LYS A 287 7.78 -14.93 11.27
CA LYS A 287 7.00 -15.61 10.23
C LYS A 287 7.69 -15.47 8.87
N LEU A 288 7.77 -16.59 8.17
CA LEU A 288 8.29 -16.63 6.80
C LEU A 288 7.13 -16.97 5.85
N ARG A 289 7.02 -16.20 4.75
CA ARG A 289 6.01 -16.41 3.72
C ARG A 289 6.68 -16.61 2.37
N ALA A 290 6.14 -17.52 1.59
CA ALA A 290 6.49 -17.74 0.19
C ALA A 290 5.23 -17.61 -0.66
N LEU A 291 5.27 -16.73 -1.65
CA LEU A 291 4.16 -16.42 -2.53
C LEU A 291 4.54 -16.72 -3.99
N VAL A 292 3.60 -17.30 -4.74
CA VAL A 292 3.67 -17.37 -6.21
C VAL A 292 2.41 -16.75 -6.78
N PHE A 293 2.51 -16.08 -7.94
CA PHE A 293 1.36 -15.51 -8.61
C PHE A 293 1.39 -15.70 -10.12
N ARG A 294 0.21 -15.66 -10.71
CA ARG A 294 -0.02 -15.67 -12.14
C ARG A 294 -1.12 -14.67 -12.48
N ASN A 295 -0.82 -13.73 -13.35
CA ASN A 295 -1.81 -12.87 -14.00
C ASN A 295 -2.08 -13.38 -15.41
N HIS A 296 -3.34 -13.43 -15.83
CA HIS A 296 -3.76 -13.70 -17.18
C HIS A 296 -4.78 -12.66 -17.63
N ALA A 297 -4.39 -11.79 -18.55
CA ALA A 297 -5.20 -10.66 -19.00
C ALA A 297 -4.74 -10.14 -20.36
N VAL A 298 -5.52 -9.23 -20.96
CA VAL A 298 -5.11 -8.52 -22.18
C VAL A 298 -3.99 -7.55 -21.83
N MET A 299 -2.75 -7.94 -22.11
CA MET A 299 -1.56 -7.15 -21.83
C MET A 299 -0.55 -7.27 -22.98
N THR A 300 0.31 -6.26 -23.13
CA THR A 300 1.32 -6.21 -24.18
C THR A 300 2.63 -6.82 -23.71
N SER A 301 3.28 -7.57 -24.59
CA SER A 301 4.68 -7.97 -24.41
C SER A 301 5.60 -6.83 -24.83
N TYR A 302 6.63 -6.54 -24.01
CA TYR A 302 7.68 -5.59 -24.39
C TYR A 302 8.38 -6.01 -25.68
N GLY A 303 8.58 -7.33 -25.89
CA GLY A 303 9.18 -7.85 -27.11
C GLY A 303 8.33 -7.57 -28.35
N ASP A 304 6.98 -7.68 -28.25
CA ASP A 304 6.11 -7.37 -29.39
C ASP A 304 6.13 -5.88 -29.72
N ALA A 305 6.14 -5.02 -28.69
CA ALA A 305 6.24 -3.57 -28.89
C ALA A 305 7.58 -3.18 -29.55
N LEU A 306 8.68 -3.80 -29.14
CA LEU A 306 10.01 -3.61 -29.76
C LEU A 306 10.04 -4.10 -31.21
N ASN A 307 9.49 -5.28 -31.50
CA ASN A 307 9.45 -5.85 -32.83
C ASN A 307 8.60 -4.98 -33.78
N LEU A 308 7.44 -4.51 -33.32
CA LEU A 308 6.58 -3.60 -34.11
C LEU A 308 7.31 -2.28 -34.40
N ALA A 309 7.97 -1.70 -33.40
CA ALA A 309 8.75 -0.48 -33.57
C ALA A 309 9.87 -0.64 -34.60
N ALA A 310 10.62 -1.76 -34.54
CA ALA A 310 11.67 -2.06 -35.51
C ALA A 310 11.14 -2.21 -36.96
N GLN A 311 9.94 -2.79 -37.12
CA GLN A 311 9.30 -2.95 -38.44
C GLN A 311 8.77 -1.64 -39.01
N THR A 312 8.30 -0.73 -38.16
CA THR A 312 7.63 0.52 -38.58
C THR A 312 8.56 1.74 -38.51
N GLY A 313 9.77 1.60 -37.92
CA GLY A 313 10.68 2.73 -37.74
C GLY A 313 10.18 3.75 -36.69
N THR A 314 9.34 3.31 -35.72
CA THR A 314 8.75 4.17 -34.70
C THR A 314 9.33 3.88 -33.31
N VAL A 315 9.01 4.75 -32.33
CA VAL A 315 9.29 4.48 -30.91
C VAL A 315 8.40 3.34 -30.42
N PRO A 316 8.90 2.39 -29.61
CA PRO A 316 8.09 1.30 -29.09
C PRO A 316 6.90 1.81 -28.26
N ASP A 317 5.71 1.29 -28.55
CA ASP A 317 4.46 1.64 -27.86
C ASP A 317 3.68 0.39 -27.46
N LEU A 318 3.41 0.24 -26.15
CA LEU A 318 2.63 -0.87 -25.60
C LEU A 318 1.21 -0.89 -26.15
N ASN A 319 0.59 0.28 -26.33
CA ASN A 319 -0.79 0.35 -26.82
C ASN A 319 -0.92 -0.08 -28.28
N ALA A 320 0.06 0.26 -29.11
CA ALA A 320 0.08 -0.12 -30.54
C ALA A 320 0.24 -1.64 -30.73
N ALA A 321 0.90 -2.32 -29.80
CA ALA A 321 1.16 -3.76 -29.84
C ALA A 321 0.22 -4.59 -28.94
N ARG A 322 -0.83 -3.98 -28.36
CA ARG A 322 -1.73 -4.69 -27.43
C ARG A 322 -2.76 -5.52 -28.17
N TYR A 323 -2.62 -6.83 -28.10
CA TYR A 323 -3.59 -7.78 -28.63
C TYR A 323 -3.57 -9.10 -27.85
N GLY A 324 -4.76 -9.67 -27.63
CA GLY A 324 -4.91 -10.98 -27.00
C GLY A 324 -4.53 -11.02 -25.51
N ALA A 325 -4.87 -12.13 -24.86
CA ALA A 325 -4.51 -12.37 -23.47
C ALA A 325 -3.11 -12.98 -23.36
N ARG A 326 -2.37 -12.58 -22.34
CA ARG A 326 -1.02 -13.06 -21.99
C ARG A 326 -0.95 -13.41 -20.52
N SER A 327 0.07 -14.16 -20.14
CA SER A 327 0.33 -14.51 -18.74
C SER A 327 1.63 -13.88 -18.27
N LYS A 328 1.61 -13.35 -17.05
CA LYS A 328 2.77 -12.93 -16.26
C LYS A 328 2.86 -13.83 -15.04
N HIS A 329 4.06 -14.26 -14.69
CA HIS A 329 4.33 -15.10 -13.52
C HIS A 329 5.36 -14.44 -12.62
N GLY A 330 5.22 -14.67 -11.32
CA GLY A 330 6.19 -14.21 -10.36
C GLY A 330 6.13 -14.97 -9.05
N PHE A 331 7.09 -14.69 -8.20
CA PHE A 331 7.17 -15.23 -6.85
C PHE A 331 7.83 -14.24 -5.90
N GLY A 332 7.64 -14.46 -4.62
CA GLY A 332 8.30 -13.67 -3.60
C GLY A 332 8.42 -14.40 -2.26
N ILE A 333 9.37 -13.92 -1.47
CA ILE A 333 9.61 -14.33 -0.08
C ILE A 333 9.47 -13.10 0.80
N ASN A 334 8.84 -13.28 1.95
CA ASN A 334 8.60 -12.22 2.92
C ASN A 334 8.88 -12.77 4.32
N LEU A 335 9.83 -12.15 5.00
CA LEU A 335 10.24 -12.47 6.38
C LEU A 335 9.85 -11.32 7.30
N GLU A 336 9.25 -11.67 8.43
CA GLU A 336 9.17 -10.83 9.62
C GLU A 336 9.81 -11.55 10.79
N GLN A 337 10.58 -10.83 11.61
CA GLN A 337 11.28 -11.37 12.76
C GLN A 337 11.40 -10.33 13.87
N ALA A 338 10.87 -10.62 15.03
CA ALA A 338 11.22 -9.86 16.24
C ALA A 338 12.68 -10.13 16.60
N LEU A 339 13.48 -9.09 16.78
CA LEU A 339 14.85 -9.18 17.29
C LEU A 339 14.90 -8.95 18.80
N SER A 340 13.91 -8.26 19.32
CA SER A 340 13.61 -8.06 20.75
C SER A 340 12.16 -7.57 20.85
N ASP A 341 11.68 -7.34 22.06
CA ASP A 341 10.34 -6.78 22.32
C ASP A 341 10.12 -5.39 21.67
N ASP A 342 11.22 -4.67 21.40
CA ASP A 342 11.19 -3.31 20.84
C ASP A 342 11.69 -3.21 19.41
N VAL A 343 12.27 -4.26 18.85
CA VAL A 343 12.90 -4.19 17.52
C VAL A 343 12.37 -5.31 16.62
N GLY A 344 11.74 -4.93 15.54
CA GLY A 344 11.29 -5.82 14.48
C GLY A 344 12.10 -5.64 13.21
N LEU A 345 12.38 -6.75 12.53
CA LEU A 345 13.03 -6.83 11.22
C LEU A 345 12.00 -7.30 10.19
N PHE A 346 12.02 -6.66 9.02
CA PHE A 346 11.41 -7.23 7.82
C PHE A 346 12.43 -7.41 6.71
N ALA A 347 12.23 -8.40 5.85
CA ALA A 347 12.96 -8.56 4.60
C ALA A 347 12.07 -9.17 3.53
N ARG A 348 12.15 -8.65 2.30
CA ARG A 348 11.41 -9.17 1.14
C ARG A 348 12.32 -9.32 -0.06
N GLY A 349 12.08 -10.38 -0.83
CA GLY A 349 12.66 -10.57 -2.15
C GLY A 349 11.56 -11.00 -3.11
N SER A 350 11.45 -10.35 -4.28
CA SER A 350 10.42 -10.69 -5.27
C SER A 350 10.95 -10.65 -6.69
N TRP A 351 10.34 -11.45 -7.55
CA TRP A 351 10.67 -11.59 -8.95
C TRP A 351 9.40 -11.79 -9.77
N ALA A 352 9.32 -11.09 -10.90
CA ALA A 352 8.38 -11.33 -11.99
C ALA A 352 9.17 -11.58 -13.28
N ASP A 353 8.54 -12.24 -14.25
CA ASP A 353 9.19 -12.59 -15.52
C ASP A 353 9.56 -11.36 -16.36
N GLY A 354 8.92 -10.20 -16.13
CA GLY A 354 9.20 -8.91 -16.77
C GLY A 354 9.11 -8.95 -18.30
N LYS A 355 8.30 -9.84 -18.86
CA LYS A 355 8.09 -9.97 -20.31
C LYS A 355 6.95 -9.09 -20.83
N THR A 356 6.01 -8.78 -19.96
CA THR A 356 4.80 -8.00 -20.28
C THR A 356 4.75 -6.72 -19.46
N GLU A 357 3.97 -5.75 -19.92
CA GLU A 357 3.68 -4.52 -19.18
C GLU A 357 3.18 -4.81 -17.76
N ILE A 358 3.40 -3.86 -16.86
CA ILE A 358 2.88 -3.91 -15.48
C ILE A 358 1.37 -3.65 -15.52
N TYR A 359 0.62 -4.52 -14.86
CA TYR A 359 -0.84 -4.50 -14.95
C TYR A 359 -1.47 -3.60 -13.90
N ALA A 360 -0.95 -3.58 -12.67
CA ALA A 360 -1.64 -2.87 -11.60
C ALA A 360 -0.79 -1.90 -10.76
N PHE A 361 0.47 -2.18 -10.42
CA PHE A 361 1.12 -1.43 -9.34
C PHE A 361 2.41 -0.74 -9.71
N THR A 362 3.54 -1.31 -9.29
CA THR A 362 4.87 -0.74 -9.43
C THR A 362 5.52 -1.18 -10.73
N GLU A 363 6.28 -0.33 -11.41
CA GLU A 363 7.10 -0.76 -12.54
C GLU A 363 8.41 -1.36 -12.08
N ILE A 364 8.29 -2.54 -11.46
CA ILE A 364 9.38 -3.31 -10.85
C ILE A 364 9.27 -4.76 -11.29
N ASP A 365 10.32 -5.29 -11.95
CA ASP A 365 10.33 -6.71 -12.32
C ASP A 365 11.02 -7.58 -11.28
N ARG A 366 11.93 -6.99 -10.44
CA ARG A 366 12.59 -7.67 -9.31
C ARG A 366 12.85 -6.67 -8.22
N SER A 367 12.72 -7.10 -6.97
CA SER A 367 12.98 -6.24 -5.81
C SER A 367 13.62 -7.01 -4.67
N LEU A 368 14.49 -6.32 -3.93
CA LEU A 368 14.97 -6.72 -2.62
C LEU A 368 14.73 -5.56 -1.67
N SER A 369 14.13 -5.82 -0.53
CA SER A 369 13.94 -4.81 0.51
C SER A 369 14.16 -5.39 1.90
N ALA A 370 14.60 -4.56 2.83
CA ALA A 370 14.76 -4.90 4.22
C ALA A 370 14.73 -3.65 5.10
N GLY A 371 14.38 -3.81 6.37
CA GLY A 371 14.40 -2.71 7.31
C GLY A 371 14.07 -3.11 8.73
N LEU A 372 14.08 -2.12 9.60
CA LEU A 372 13.84 -2.24 11.02
C LEU A 372 12.74 -1.28 11.45
N LEU A 373 11.88 -1.74 12.35
CA LEU A 373 11.01 -0.92 13.18
C LEU A 373 11.51 -0.98 14.62
N ILE A 374 11.66 0.17 15.27
CA ILE A 374 12.16 0.31 16.63
C ILE A 374 11.15 1.10 17.45
N GLN A 375 10.62 0.48 18.51
CA GLN A 375 9.68 1.11 19.44
C GLN A 375 10.39 2.04 20.40
N GLY A 376 9.74 3.16 20.73
CA GLY A 376 10.34 4.23 21.51
C GLY A 376 10.48 3.97 23.02
N ARG A 377 10.15 2.78 23.52
CA ARG A 377 10.31 2.45 24.95
C ARG A 377 11.73 2.68 25.45
N LYS A 378 12.75 2.38 24.61
CA LYS A 378 14.17 2.58 24.96
C LYS A 378 14.57 4.04 25.22
N TRP A 379 13.80 5.01 24.76
CA TRP A 379 14.01 6.44 25.00
C TRP A 379 12.83 7.11 25.70
N GLY A 380 12.01 6.32 26.42
CA GLY A 380 10.94 6.82 27.28
C GLY A 380 9.67 7.29 26.55
N ARG A 381 9.50 6.91 25.28
CA ARG A 381 8.35 7.28 24.45
C ARG A 381 7.69 6.06 23.81
N ALA A 382 6.99 5.27 24.62
CA ALA A 382 6.47 3.96 24.26
C ALA A 382 5.56 3.94 23.02
N ASN A 383 4.89 5.06 22.73
CA ASN A 383 4.00 5.19 21.57
C ASN A 383 4.71 5.68 20.29
N ASP A 384 6.01 6.00 20.37
CA ASP A 384 6.77 6.43 19.21
C ASP A 384 7.36 5.23 18.46
N THR A 385 7.59 5.41 17.15
CA THR A 385 8.22 4.39 16.31
C THR A 385 9.25 5.04 15.38
N LEU A 386 10.43 4.45 15.29
CA LEU A 386 11.45 4.75 14.29
C LEU A 386 11.49 3.63 13.25
N GLY A 387 11.35 3.95 11.98
CA GLY A 387 11.55 3.02 10.87
C GLY A 387 12.76 3.40 10.03
N ILE A 388 13.54 2.40 9.62
CA ILE A 388 14.65 2.54 8.66
C ILE A 388 14.55 1.38 7.67
N GLY A 389 14.36 1.69 6.38
CA GLY A 389 14.17 0.69 5.35
C GLY A 389 14.94 1.01 4.06
N VAL A 390 15.39 -0.04 3.37
CA VAL A 390 16.05 0.06 2.08
C VAL A 390 15.36 -0.84 1.07
N ALA A 391 15.29 -0.39 -0.19
CA ALA A 391 14.85 -1.22 -1.30
C ALA A 391 15.77 -1.04 -2.50
N ARG A 392 15.93 -2.10 -3.28
CA ARG A 392 16.65 -2.11 -4.54
C ARG A 392 15.82 -2.81 -5.61
N ASN A 393 15.43 -2.06 -6.62
CA ASN A 393 14.55 -2.49 -7.70
C ASN A 393 15.31 -2.67 -8.99
N PHE A 394 14.83 -3.62 -9.82
CA PHE A 394 15.47 -3.97 -11.10
C PHE A 394 14.40 -4.21 -12.16
N LEU A 395 14.79 -3.97 -13.42
CA LEU A 395 14.01 -4.33 -14.60
C LEU A 395 14.58 -5.57 -15.28
N SER A 396 13.73 -6.28 -16.01
CA SER A 396 14.13 -7.36 -16.93
C SER A 396 14.94 -6.81 -18.11
N PRO A 397 15.73 -7.63 -18.81
CA PRO A 397 16.46 -7.18 -19.98
C PRO A 397 15.56 -6.56 -21.06
N THR A 398 14.43 -7.19 -21.36
CA THR A 398 13.48 -6.72 -22.39
C THR A 398 12.82 -5.39 -22.00
N HIS A 399 12.43 -5.24 -20.72
CA HIS A 399 11.87 -3.99 -20.20
C HIS A 399 12.91 -2.84 -20.28
N ARG A 400 14.18 -3.11 -19.95
CA ARG A 400 15.28 -2.12 -20.09
C ARG A 400 15.45 -1.68 -21.55
N GLN A 401 15.44 -2.64 -22.48
CA GLN A 401 15.56 -2.35 -23.91
C GLN A 401 14.38 -1.49 -24.38
N TYR A 402 13.15 -1.83 -24.00
CA TYR A 402 11.96 -1.08 -24.32
C TYR A 402 12.08 0.40 -23.87
N LEU A 403 12.51 0.65 -22.63
CA LEU A 403 12.71 2.02 -22.13
C LEU A 403 13.92 2.72 -22.78
N ALA A 404 15.00 1.99 -23.09
CA ALA A 404 16.19 2.56 -23.73
C ALA A 404 15.90 3.03 -25.15
N GLU A 405 14.99 2.37 -25.88
CA GLU A 405 14.51 2.76 -27.21
C GLU A 405 13.41 3.83 -27.18
N GLY A 406 13.17 4.43 -25.99
CA GLY A 406 12.23 5.55 -25.82
C GLY A 406 10.81 5.14 -25.47
N GLY A 407 10.53 3.85 -25.26
CA GLY A 407 9.26 3.36 -24.78
C GLY A 407 8.88 3.95 -23.42
N LYS A 408 7.58 3.97 -23.12
CA LYS A 408 7.03 4.47 -21.86
C LYS A 408 6.04 3.46 -21.28
N GLY A 409 6.18 3.22 -19.97
CA GLY A 409 5.21 2.48 -19.17
C GLY A 409 4.17 3.40 -18.52
N PRO A 410 3.31 2.86 -17.64
CA PRO A 410 2.33 3.66 -16.90
C PRO A 410 2.96 4.67 -15.95
N PHE A 411 4.18 4.40 -15.44
CA PHE A 411 4.83 5.26 -14.44
C PHE A 411 6.23 5.73 -14.80
N ILE A 412 6.95 5.07 -15.72
CA ILE A 412 8.31 5.43 -16.10
C ILE A 412 8.50 5.55 -17.60
N GLY A 413 9.46 6.39 -18.04
CA GLY A 413 9.76 6.58 -19.45
C GLY A 413 10.43 7.94 -19.68
N ASP A 414 11.77 7.96 -19.58
CA ASP A 414 12.60 9.18 -19.72
C ASP A 414 12.94 9.52 -21.18
N GLY A 415 12.47 8.71 -22.14
CA GLY A 415 12.81 8.83 -23.57
C GLY A 415 14.12 8.14 -23.95
N ARG A 416 15.00 7.87 -22.98
CA ARG A 416 16.22 7.06 -23.08
C ARG A 416 16.63 6.57 -21.68
N LEU A 417 17.47 5.56 -21.61
CA LEU A 417 17.83 4.92 -20.35
C LEU A 417 19.33 4.62 -20.27
N ASN A 418 20.02 5.17 -19.28
CA ASN A 418 21.32 4.71 -18.81
C ASN A 418 21.08 3.85 -17.56
N TYR A 419 20.86 2.57 -17.77
CA TYR A 419 20.33 1.67 -16.76
C TYR A 419 21.25 1.49 -15.55
N LYS A 420 20.69 1.75 -14.37
CA LYS A 420 21.16 1.25 -13.06
C LYS A 420 19.94 0.93 -12.18
N PRO A 421 20.05 -0.05 -11.27
CA PRO A 421 18.96 -0.33 -10.32
C PRO A 421 18.55 0.92 -9.57
N GLU A 422 17.23 1.10 -9.37
CA GLU A 422 16.68 2.13 -8.49
C GLU A 422 16.91 1.70 -7.05
N ASN A 423 17.48 2.57 -6.22
CA ASN A 423 17.75 2.30 -4.82
C ASN A 423 17.04 3.33 -3.96
N ILE A 424 16.31 2.86 -2.96
CA ILE A 424 15.54 3.65 -2.03
C ILE A 424 16.08 3.46 -0.62
N LEU A 425 16.27 4.55 0.11
CA LEU A 425 16.38 4.58 1.56
C LEU A 425 15.22 5.41 2.08
N GLU A 426 14.43 4.84 2.97
CA GLU A 426 13.37 5.54 3.69
C GLU A 426 13.62 5.49 5.19
N MET A 427 13.46 6.62 5.85
CA MET A 427 13.51 6.75 7.30
C MET A 427 12.33 7.56 7.77
N PHE A 428 11.60 7.05 8.75
CA PHE A 428 10.54 7.81 9.38
C PHE A 428 10.62 7.77 10.91
N TYR A 429 10.14 8.82 11.54
CA TYR A 429 9.90 8.86 12.99
C TYR A 429 8.46 9.25 13.22
N SER A 430 7.71 8.37 13.85
CA SER A 430 6.31 8.56 14.22
C SER A 430 6.21 8.89 15.68
N VAL A 431 5.67 10.07 15.99
CA VAL A 431 5.36 10.54 17.33
C VAL A 431 3.92 10.16 17.66
N GLY A 432 3.72 9.24 18.60
CA GLY A 432 2.39 8.95 19.15
C GLY A 432 1.91 10.11 20.01
N ILE A 433 0.82 10.77 19.61
CA ILE A 433 0.16 11.81 20.41
C ILE A 433 -0.67 11.15 21.51
N ASP A 434 -1.41 10.13 21.13
CA ASP A 434 -2.17 9.24 22.00
C ASP A 434 -2.21 7.82 21.38
N LYS A 435 -3.10 6.95 21.88
CA LYS A 435 -3.23 5.56 21.38
C LYS A 435 -3.84 5.48 19.97
N LYS A 436 -4.44 6.59 19.47
CA LYS A 436 -5.23 6.63 18.24
C LYS A 436 -4.66 7.59 17.21
N SER A 437 -3.76 8.48 17.59
CA SER A 437 -3.29 9.57 16.73
C SER A 437 -1.79 9.67 16.73
N SER A 438 -1.22 9.91 15.57
CA SER A 438 0.22 10.09 15.39
C SER A 438 0.58 11.17 14.38
N VAL A 439 1.79 11.72 14.54
CA VAL A 439 2.46 12.59 13.56
C VAL A 439 3.77 11.95 13.17
N SER A 440 3.95 11.68 11.88
CA SER A 440 5.20 11.10 11.38
C SER A 440 5.96 12.08 10.51
N PHE A 441 7.27 12.08 10.64
CA PHE A 441 8.22 12.76 9.77
C PHE A 441 8.94 11.70 8.96
N ASP A 442 8.95 11.84 7.64
CA ASP A 442 9.51 10.87 6.73
C ASP A 442 10.52 11.52 5.79
N TRP A 443 11.58 10.80 5.47
CA TRP A 443 12.58 11.16 4.50
C TRP A 443 12.91 9.98 3.60
N GLN A 444 12.84 10.23 2.29
CA GLN A 444 13.20 9.26 1.27
C GLN A 444 14.34 9.80 0.41
N HIS A 445 15.36 8.97 0.23
CA HIS A 445 16.47 9.21 -0.68
C HIS A 445 16.48 8.16 -1.78
N ILE A 446 16.30 8.61 -3.04
CA ILE A 446 16.16 7.72 -4.19
C ILE A 446 17.32 7.97 -5.16
N ARG A 447 18.10 6.94 -5.44
CA ARG A 447 19.19 6.96 -6.43
C ARG A 447 18.74 6.25 -7.69
N ASN A 448 19.12 6.81 -8.85
CA ASN A 448 18.75 6.33 -10.17
C ASN A 448 17.22 6.23 -10.34
N PRO A 449 16.46 7.33 -10.14
CA PRO A 449 15.01 7.32 -10.28
C PRO A 449 14.61 6.81 -11.66
N ALA A 450 13.54 5.99 -11.74
CA ALA A 450 13.15 5.28 -12.96
C ALA A 450 14.29 4.46 -13.60
N TYR A 451 15.17 3.90 -12.78
CA TYR A 451 16.34 3.09 -13.20
C TYR A 451 17.38 3.83 -14.05
N ASN A 452 17.37 5.17 -14.04
CA ASN A 452 18.20 6.00 -14.89
C ASN A 452 19.31 6.70 -14.11
N SER A 453 20.58 6.31 -14.35
CA SER A 453 21.73 6.90 -13.66
C SER A 453 22.09 8.31 -14.09
N ASP A 454 21.49 8.82 -15.18
CA ASP A 454 21.69 10.19 -15.63
C ASP A 454 20.85 11.19 -14.80
N ARG A 455 19.96 10.69 -13.96
CA ARG A 455 18.98 11.47 -13.19
C ARG A 455 19.14 11.24 -11.68
N GLY A 456 18.85 12.27 -10.89
CA GLY A 456 18.89 12.17 -9.43
C GLY A 456 20.22 12.59 -8.79
N PRO A 457 20.46 12.23 -7.51
CA PRO A 457 19.51 11.58 -6.61
C PRO A 457 18.33 12.49 -6.23
N VAL A 458 17.21 11.87 -5.85
CA VAL A 458 15.99 12.53 -5.43
C VAL A 458 15.88 12.48 -3.91
N ASN A 459 15.48 13.60 -3.28
CA ASN A 459 15.14 13.66 -1.87
C ASN A 459 13.71 14.15 -1.71
N ALA A 460 12.87 13.36 -1.03
CA ALA A 460 11.53 13.69 -0.63
C ALA A 460 11.42 13.73 0.90
N LEU A 461 10.72 14.72 1.41
CA LEU A 461 10.37 14.87 2.83
C LEU A 461 8.86 14.80 2.94
N ALA A 462 8.34 14.14 3.96
CA ALA A 462 6.91 14.12 4.24
C ALA A 462 6.60 14.38 5.70
N VAL A 463 5.38 14.89 5.92
CA VAL A 463 4.71 14.89 7.22
C VAL A 463 3.40 14.16 7.03
N ARG A 464 3.15 13.16 7.86
CA ARG A 464 1.93 12.36 7.88
C ARG A 464 1.21 12.57 9.20
N LEU A 465 -0.09 12.86 9.12
CA LEU A 465 -1.00 12.90 10.25
C LEU A 465 -1.96 11.72 10.12
N HIS A 466 -2.05 10.90 11.13
CA HIS A 466 -2.92 9.73 11.13
C HIS A 466 -3.75 9.67 12.41
N THR A 467 -5.01 9.27 12.29
CA THR A 467 -5.90 9.01 13.42
C THR A 467 -6.86 7.85 13.08
N GLU A 468 -7.16 7.02 14.10
CA GLU A 468 -8.08 5.89 13.98
C GLU A 468 -8.93 5.72 15.26
N PHE A 469 -10.17 5.19 15.12
CA PHE A 469 -11.12 5.03 16.22
C PHE A 469 -11.83 3.69 16.16
#